data_fc30e651229195194fe9c71de707f5f6
#
_entry.id   fc30e651229195194fe9c71de707f5f6
#
_cell.length_a   1.000
_cell.length_b   1.000
_cell.length_c   1.000
_cell.angle_alpha   90.00
_cell.angle_beta   90.00
_cell.angle_gamma   90.00
#
_symmetry.space_group_name_H-M   'P 1'
#
loop_
_entity.id
_entity.type
_entity.pdbx_description
1 polymer ?
#
loop_
_entity_poly.entity_id
_entity_poly.type
_entity_poly.pdbx_seq_one_letter_code
_entity_poly.pdbx_strand_id
1 'polypeptide(L)'
;MCIRDRLGPVPFDTDDSGLANEIRQTLTKDDIAASFQRAGRETPADLPLCNFVAPLDRTSSGGEGSTDVGDVSWVVPTVQARVATCAVGTPFHTWQTVAQGKAPAAHKGMIHAAKVMAATASALIKSPETIEAARAVHNDRQVKTPYQCPIPKEVSPPIITKPK
;
A
#
# COMPACT_ATOMS: atom_id res chain seq x y z
N MET A 1 -5.05 -19.57 3.93
CA MET A 1 -3.96 -18.69 4.47
C MET A 1 -3.63 -17.64 3.42
N CYS A 2 -3.74 -16.35 3.77
CA CYS A 2 -3.46 -15.27 2.84
C CYS A 2 -2.00 -15.26 2.38
N ILE A 3 -1.73 -14.78 1.16
CA ILE A 3 -0.38 -14.69 0.58
C ILE A 3 0.53 -13.86 1.47
N ARG A 4 0.06 -12.70 1.97
CA ARG A 4 0.79 -11.84 2.89
C ARG A 4 1.21 -12.57 4.19
N ASP A 5 0.33 -13.41 4.76
CA ASP A 5 0.62 -14.15 5.99
C ASP A 5 1.67 -15.24 5.73
N ARG A 6 1.65 -15.84 4.54
CA ARG A 6 2.62 -16.84 4.10
C ARG A 6 4.01 -16.26 3.84
N LEU A 7 4.08 -15.04 3.30
CA LEU A 7 5.34 -14.35 3.04
C LEU A 7 5.88 -13.64 4.30
N GLY A 8 5.03 -13.39 5.27
CA GLY A 8 5.38 -12.69 6.51
C GLY A 8 5.65 -11.20 6.31
N PRO A 9 6.24 -10.55 7.32
CA PRO A 9 6.64 -9.15 7.26
C PRO A 9 7.91 -8.95 6.42
N VAL A 10 8.25 -7.69 6.16
CA VAL A 10 9.53 -7.32 5.55
C VAL A 10 10.68 -7.75 6.48
N PRO A 11 11.72 -8.43 5.97
CA PRO A 11 12.84 -8.93 6.77
C PRO A 11 13.84 -7.81 7.07
N PHE A 12 13.46 -6.89 7.95
CA PHE A 12 14.35 -5.84 8.44
C PHE A 12 15.41 -6.40 9.41
N ASP A 13 16.58 -5.78 9.42
CA ASP A 13 17.67 -6.09 10.34
C ASP A 13 17.95 -4.96 11.35
N THR A 14 19.04 -5.10 12.10
CA THR A 14 19.45 -4.13 13.12
C THR A 14 19.88 -2.79 12.52
N ASP A 15 20.53 -2.80 11.35
CA ASP A 15 21.00 -1.58 10.68
C ASP A 15 19.80 -0.78 10.14
N ASP A 16 18.82 -1.46 9.57
CA ASP A 16 17.55 -0.85 9.16
C ASP A 16 16.85 -0.16 10.36
N SER A 17 16.86 -0.83 11.51
CA SER A 17 16.27 -0.32 12.75
C SER A 17 17.03 0.87 13.30
N GLY A 18 18.37 0.91 13.14
CA GLY A 18 19.23 2.02 13.53
C GLY A 18 18.81 3.32 12.86
N LEU A 19 18.82 3.35 11.52
CA LEU A 19 18.38 4.53 10.75
C LEU A 19 16.93 4.92 11.05
N ALA A 20 16.05 3.93 11.16
CA ALA A 20 14.63 4.19 11.45
C ALA A 20 14.45 4.85 12.83
N ASN A 21 15.25 4.48 13.83
CA ASN A 21 15.24 5.12 15.15
C ASN A 21 15.74 6.57 15.08
N GLU A 22 16.78 6.87 14.30
CA GLU A 22 17.25 8.24 14.08
C GLU A 22 16.15 9.11 13.44
N ILE A 23 15.50 8.61 12.42
CA ILE A 23 14.38 9.31 11.78
C ILE A 23 13.23 9.52 12.77
N ARG A 24 12.89 8.52 13.58
CA ARG A 24 11.80 8.65 14.57
C ARG A 24 12.03 9.75 15.60
N GLN A 25 13.28 10.10 15.92
CA GLN A 25 13.59 11.24 16.79
C GLN A 25 13.13 12.58 16.20
N THR A 26 12.92 12.65 14.89
CA THR A 26 12.44 13.84 14.19
C THR A 26 10.93 13.87 13.99
N LEU A 27 10.21 12.82 14.42
CA LEU A 27 8.77 12.66 14.27
C LEU A 27 8.04 13.00 15.56
N THR A 28 6.77 13.40 15.43
CA THR A 28 5.92 13.61 16.61
C THR A 28 5.39 12.28 17.16
N LYS A 29 5.04 12.27 18.44
CA LYS A 29 4.40 11.10 19.06
C LYS A 29 3.06 10.79 18.42
N ASP A 30 2.35 11.81 17.96
CA ASP A 30 1.02 11.68 17.32
C ASP A 30 1.15 11.03 15.93
N ASP A 31 2.16 11.40 15.12
CA ASP A 31 2.44 10.75 13.84
C ASP A 31 2.71 9.25 14.01
N ILE A 32 3.52 8.92 15.02
CA ILE A 32 3.85 7.53 15.34
C ILE A 32 2.61 6.77 15.79
N ALA A 33 1.84 7.32 16.72
CA ALA A 33 0.61 6.70 17.22
C ALA A 33 -0.43 6.49 16.12
N ALA A 34 -0.67 7.51 15.29
CA ALA A 34 -1.58 7.42 14.14
C ALA A 34 -1.16 6.33 13.13
N SER A 35 0.14 6.12 12.94
CA SER A 35 0.65 5.07 12.06
C SER A 35 0.36 3.67 12.62
N PHE A 36 0.52 3.46 13.92
CA PHE A 36 0.17 2.19 14.55
C PHE A 36 -1.34 1.94 14.55
N GLN A 37 -2.15 2.95 14.84
CA GLN A 37 -3.62 2.85 14.75
C GLN A 37 -4.05 2.44 13.33
N ARG A 38 -3.50 3.07 12.29
CA ARG A 38 -3.75 2.68 10.90
C ARG A 38 -3.30 1.24 10.60
N ALA A 39 -2.31 0.73 11.30
CA ALA A 39 -1.88 -0.66 11.20
C ALA A 39 -2.71 -1.63 12.06
N GLY A 40 -3.71 -1.12 12.81
CA GLY A 40 -4.55 -1.94 13.70
C GLY A 40 -3.79 -2.46 14.92
N ARG A 41 -2.87 -1.66 15.46
CA ARG A 41 -2.06 -2.02 16.64
C ARG A 41 -1.95 -0.88 17.63
N GLU A 42 -1.75 -1.23 18.90
CA GLU A 42 -1.26 -0.31 19.90
C GLU A 42 0.20 0.10 19.58
N THR A 43 0.62 1.26 20.07
CA THR A 43 1.94 1.82 19.81
C THR A 43 3.01 1.16 20.68
N PRO A 44 3.83 0.22 20.18
CA PRO A 44 4.98 -0.26 20.93
C PRO A 44 6.09 0.79 20.89
N ALA A 45 6.72 1.05 22.04
CA ALA A 45 7.72 2.12 22.17
C ALA A 45 8.99 1.86 21.35
N ASP A 46 9.34 0.60 21.13
CA ASP A 46 10.61 0.11 20.61
C ASP A 46 10.55 -0.44 19.17
N LEU A 47 9.44 -0.26 18.46
CA LEU A 47 9.29 -0.75 17.10
C LEU A 47 9.47 0.36 16.05
N PRO A 48 10.68 0.57 15.52
CA PRO A 48 10.96 1.65 14.59
C PRO A 48 10.43 1.37 13.17
N LEU A 49 10.32 0.12 12.77
CA LEU A 49 9.85 -0.34 11.47
C LEU A 49 8.67 -1.30 11.64
N CYS A 50 7.73 -1.30 10.71
CA CYS A 50 6.60 -2.22 10.72
C CYS A 50 7.07 -3.63 10.28
N ASN A 51 7.55 -4.41 11.24
CA ASN A 51 8.04 -5.79 11.08
C ASN A 51 6.97 -6.84 11.39
N PHE A 52 5.71 -6.53 11.13
CA PHE A 52 4.57 -7.43 11.34
C PHE A 52 3.59 -7.34 10.18
N VAL A 53 2.74 -8.36 10.06
CA VAL A 53 1.61 -8.37 9.14
C VAL A 53 0.40 -7.80 9.86
N ALA A 54 -0.17 -6.71 9.33
CA ALA A 54 -1.34 -6.07 9.93
C ALA A 54 -2.59 -6.98 9.84
N PRO A 55 -3.52 -6.95 10.81
CA PRO A 55 -4.78 -7.70 10.75
C PRO A 55 -5.59 -7.40 9.49
N LEU A 56 -6.39 -8.37 9.01
CA LEU A 56 -7.26 -8.19 7.84
C LEU A 56 -8.51 -7.36 8.15
N ASP A 57 -9.05 -7.58 9.31
CA ASP A 57 -10.31 -7.02 9.83
C ASP A 57 -10.17 -5.60 10.38
N ARG A 58 -8.96 -5.03 10.28
CA ARG A 58 -8.77 -3.64 10.67
C ARG A 58 -9.69 -2.74 9.85
N THR A 59 -10.46 -1.92 10.51
CA THR A 59 -11.14 -0.79 9.90
C THR A 59 -10.08 0.21 9.44
N SER A 60 -9.67 0.08 8.19
CA SER A 60 -8.83 1.10 7.56
C SER A 60 -9.69 2.35 7.38
N SER A 61 -9.49 3.34 8.22
CA SER A 61 -9.82 4.71 7.81
C SER A 61 -9.03 4.96 6.54
N GLY A 62 -9.72 5.10 5.42
CA GLY A 62 -9.09 5.33 4.12
C GLY A 62 -8.09 6.48 4.24
N GLY A 63 -6.90 6.33 3.67
CA GLY A 63 -5.96 7.43 3.62
C GLY A 63 -6.57 8.59 2.85
N GLU A 64 -6.45 9.78 3.37
CA GLU A 64 -6.77 11.00 2.63
C GLU A 64 -5.74 11.14 1.51
N GLY A 65 -6.21 11.17 0.28
CA GLY A 65 -5.34 11.30 -0.90
C GLY A 65 -6.08 10.93 -2.17
N SER A 66 -5.69 11.52 -3.28
CA SER A 66 -6.20 11.20 -4.60
C SER A 66 -5.27 10.22 -5.32
N THR A 67 -5.86 9.31 -6.10
CA THR A 67 -5.13 8.34 -6.90
C THR A 67 -6.01 7.82 -8.02
N ASP A 68 -5.45 7.58 -9.19
CA ASP A 68 -6.15 7.01 -10.35
C ASP A 68 -6.56 5.54 -10.12
N VAL A 69 -6.06 4.90 -9.08
CA VAL A 69 -6.48 3.54 -8.68
C VAL A 69 -7.98 3.49 -8.37
N GLY A 70 -8.58 4.59 -7.94
CA GLY A 70 -10.02 4.71 -7.76
C GLY A 70 -10.76 4.36 -9.05
N ASP A 71 -10.44 5.03 -10.15
CA ASP A 71 -11.06 4.80 -11.47
C ASP A 71 -10.78 3.39 -12.00
N VAL A 72 -9.54 2.90 -11.86
CA VAL A 72 -9.18 1.53 -12.23
C VAL A 72 -10.05 0.52 -11.46
N SER A 73 -10.27 0.74 -10.17
CA SER A 73 -11.08 -0.16 -9.32
C SER A 73 -12.57 -0.19 -9.69
N TRP A 74 -13.05 0.80 -10.44
CA TRP A 74 -14.41 0.81 -10.99
C TRP A 74 -14.51 0.02 -12.29
N VAL A 75 -13.42 -0.24 -12.99
CA VAL A 75 -13.42 -0.93 -14.29
C VAL A 75 -13.03 -2.40 -14.14
N VAL A 76 -12.18 -2.72 -13.18
CA VAL A 76 -11.70 -4.09 -12.93
C VAL A 76 -11.61 -4.39 -11.44
N PRO A 77 -11.78 -5.66 -11.01
CA PRO A 77 -11.51 -6.06 -9.64
C PRO A 77 -10.08 -5.70 -9.25
N THR A 78 -9.92 -4.89 -8.20
CA THR A 78 -8.62 -4.35 -7.80
C THR A 78 -8.34 -4.64 -6.34
N VAL A 79 -7.10 -4.99 -6.02
CA VAL A 79 -6.59 -5.13 -4.66
C VAL A 79 -5.28 -4.37 -4.52
N GLN A 80 -5.06 -3.73 -3.38
CA GLN A 80 -3.83 -3.03 -3.05
C GLN A 80 -3.12 -3.70 -1.87
N ALA A 81 -1.79 -3.82 -1.97
CA ALA A 81 -0.94 -4.17 -0.85
C ALA A 81 -0.16 -2.93 -0.38
N ARG A 82 -0.11 -2.72 0.93
CA ARG A 82 0.77 -1.73 1.56
C ARG A 82 1.90 -2.46 2.25
N VAL A 83 3.12 -2.05 1.97
CA VAL A 83 4.34 -2.67 2.51
C VAL A 83 5.20 -1.59 3.16
N ALA A 84 5.80 -1.91 4.29
CA ALA A 84 6.67 -0.98 5.02
C ALA A 84 7.96 -0.72 4.22
N THR A 85 8.32 0.55 4.07
CA THR A 85 9.51 1.02 3.37
C THR A 85 10.26 2.10 4.14
N CYS A 86 9.71 2.55 5.27
CA CYS A 86 10.26 3.65 6.08
C CYS A 86 9.89 3.47 7.55
N ALA A 87 10.49 4.29 8.40
CA ALA A 87 10.21 4.34 9.83
C ALA A 87 8.72 4.60 10.10
N VAL A 88 8.18 3.91 11.12
CA VAL A 88 6.79 4.10 11.55
C VAL A 88 6.59 5.54 12.00
N GLY A 89 5.54 6.17 11.50
CA GLY A 89 5.22 7.57 11.77
C GLY A 89 5.70 8.53 10.69
N THR A 90 6.51 8.10 9.72
CA THR A 90 7.00 8.98 8.66
C THR A 90 5.84 9.57 7.85
N PRO A 91 5.61 10.89 7.87
CA PRO A 91 4.60 11.52 7.03
C PRO A 91 5.06 11.55 5.56
N PHE A 92 4.13 11.30 4.64
CA PHE A 92 4.43 11.46 3.22
C PHE A 92 4.61 12.94 2.84
N HIS A 93 5.30 13.20 1.72
CA HIS A 93 5.61 14.54 1.22
C HIS A 93 6.52 15.36 2.17
N THR A 94 7.39 14.69 2.90
CA THR A 94 8.35 15.30 3.83
C THR A 94 9.79 14.92 3.48
N TRP A 95 10.74 15.67 4.04
CA TRP A 95 12.16 15.34 3.88
C TRP A 95 12.52 13.98 4.49
N GLN A 96 11.83 13.59 5.57
CA GLN A 96 12.00 12.28 6.20
C GLN A 96 11.70 11.14 5.24
N THR A 97 10.62 11.25 4.45
CA THR A 97 10.30 10.26 3.40
C THR A 97 11.42 10.21 2.35
N VAL A 98 11.88 11.36 1.89
CA VAL A 98 12.94 11.46 0.87
C VAL A 98 14.26 10.88 1.37
N ALA A 99 14.65 11.21 2.60
CA ALA A 99 15.90 10.72 3.21
C ALA A 99 15.96 9.18 3.29
N GLN A 100 14.82 8.54 3.50
CA GLN A 100 14.73 7.08 3.60
C GLN A 100 14.59 6.37 2.25
N GLY A 101 14.28 7.08 1.17
CA GLY A 101 13.95 6.47 -0.13
C GLY A 101 15.05 5.64 -0.77
N LYS A 102 16.31 5.84 -0.39
CA LYS A 102 17.47 5.04 -0.83
C LYS A 102 18.02 4.11 0.25
N ALA A 103 17.39 4.06 1.42
CA ALA A 103 17.86 3.22 2.52
C ALA A 103 17.64 1.73 2.21
N PRO A 104 18.45 0.82 2.78
CA PRO A 104 18.25 -0.62 2.62
C PRO A 104 16.85 -1.07 3.01
N ALA A 105 16.26 -0.51 4.06
CA ALA A 105 14.88 -0.78 4.47
C ALA A 105 13.87 -0.50 3.35
N ALA A 106 14.01 0.62 2.63
CA ALA A 106 13.13 0.94 1.49
C ALA A 106 13.26 -0.08 0.37
N HIS A 107 14.46 -0.50 0.03
CA HIS A 107 14.70 -1.53 -0.98
C HIS A 107 14.16 -2.90 -0.57
N LYS A 108 14.34 -3.30 0.70
CA LYS A 108 13.76 -4.54 1.25
C LYS A 108 12.22 -4.52 1.14
N GLY A 109 11.60 -3.40 1.52
CA GLY A 109 10.15 -3.22 1.40
C GLY A 109 9.67 -3.29 -0.05
N MET A 110 10.37 -2.63 -0.99
CA MET A 110 10.05 -2.66 -2.43
C MET A 110 10.13 -4.09 -2.99
N ILE A 111 11.22 -4.81 -2.68
CA ILE A 111 11.39 -6.21 -3.13
C ILE A 111 10.31 -7.11 -2.50
N HIS A 112 9.97 -6.89 -1.23
CA HIS A 112 8.93 -7.64 -0.57
C HIS A 112 7.55 -7.38 -1.21
N ALA A 113 7.24 -6.13 -1.55
CA ALA A 113 6.02 -5.79 -2.30
C ALA A 113 5.96 -6.53 -3.64
N ALA A 114 7.05 -6.56 -4.39
CA ALA A 114 7.14 -7.29 -5.65
C ALA A 114 6.88 -8.80 -5.46
N LYS A 115 7.42 -9.41 -4.39
CA LYS A 115 7.16 -10.82 -4.04
C LYS A 115 5.68 -11.05 -3.73
N VAL A 116 5.03 -10.16 -2.98
CA VAL A 116 3.59 -10.26 -2.67
C VAL A 116 2.77 -10.18 -3.96
N MET A 117 3.07 -9.24 -4.83
CA MET A 117 2.38 -9.07 -6.12
C MET A 117 2.55 -10.30 -7.02
N ALA A 118 3.79 -10.79 -7.19
CA ALA A 118 4.08 -11.97 -8.00
C ALA A 118 3.39 -13.24 -7.46
N ALA A 119 3.42 -13.44 -6.14
CA ALA A 119 2.74 -14.56 -5.50
C ALA A 119 1.22 -14.48 -5.65
N THR A 120 0.65 -13.25 -5.59
CA THR A 120 -0.79 -13.02 -5.82
C THR A 120 -1.16 -13.34 -7.25
N ALA A 121 -0.41 -12.84 -8.24
CA ALA A 121 -0.64 -13.15 -9.64
C ALA A 121 -0.56 -14.65 -9.92
N SER A 122 0.48 -15.31 -9.40
CA SER A 122 0.65 -16.78 -9.54
C SER A 122 -0.52 -17.56 -8.91
N ALA A 123 -1.02 -17.12 -7.76
CA ALA A 123 -2.17 -17.77 -7.13
C ALA A 123 -3.45 -17.59 -7.94
N LEU A 124 -3.69 -16.40 -8.48
CA LEU A 124 -4.87 -16.10 -9.31
C LEU A 124 -4.86 -16.91 -10.62
N ILE A 125 -3.69 -17.03 -11.28
CA ILE A 125 -3.56 -17.86 -12.50
C ILE A 125 -3.91 -19.32 -12.23
N LYS A 126 -3.61 -19.82 -11.03
CA LYS A 126 -3.87 -21.20 -10.62
C LYS A 126 -5.27 -21.44 -10.04
N SER A 127 -6.05 -20.39 -9.86
CA SER A 127 -7.36 -20.44 -9.20
C SER A 127 -8.38 -19.56 -9.96
N PRO A 128 -8.87 -20.04 -11.13
CA PRO A 128 -9.90 -19.34 -11.92
C PRO A 128 -11.13 -19.00 -11.11
N GLU A 129 -11.53 -19.87 -10.18
CA GLU A 129 -12.67 -19.67 -9.28
C GLU A 129 -12.50 -18.42 -8.38
N THR A 130 -11.29 -18.09 -7.99
CA THR A 130 -11.01 -16.86 -7.23
C THR A 130 -11.22 -15.62 -8.10
N ILE A 131 -10.86 -15.69 -9.37
CA ILE A 131 -11.08 -14.60 -10.33
C ILE A 131 -12.58 -14.41 -10.57
N GLU A 132 -13.32 -15.50 -10.76
CA GLU A 132 -14.77 -15.42 -10.95
C GLU A 132 -15.49 -14.88 -9.70
N ALA A 133 -15.07 -15.28 -8.50
CA ALA A 133 -15.60 -14.71 -7.27
C ALA A 133 -15.32 -13.21 -7.15
N ALA A 134 -14.13 -12.76 -7.50
CA ALA A 134 -13.79 -11.34 -7.51
C ALA A 134 -14.61 -10.55 -8.53
N ARG A 135 -14.84 -11.11 -9.72
CA ARG A 135 -15.70 -10.53 -10.76
C ARG A 135 -17.15 -10.42 -10.30
N ALA A 136 -17.65 -11.45 -9.62
CA ALA A 136 -19.03 -11.43 -9.11
C ALA A 136 -19.25 -10.29 -8.12
N VAL A 137 -18.33 -10.11 -7.16
CA VAL A 137 -18.37 -9.00 -6.19
C VAL A 137 -18.25 -7.64 -6.89
N HIS A 138 -17.38 -7.53 -7.87
CA HIS A 138 -17.21 -6.30 -8.65
C HIS A 138 -18.47 -5.95 -9.43
N ASN A 139 -19.06 -6.92 -10.12
CA ASN A 139 -20.30 -6.73 -10.90
C ASN A 139 -21.49 -6.33 -10.01
N ASP A 140 -21.66 -6.97 -8.84
CA ASP A 140 -22.69 -6.59 -7.88
C ASP A 140 -22.55 -5.13 -7.42
N ARG A 141 -21.31 -4.68 -7.20
CA ARG A 141 -21.01 -3.29 -6.89
C ARG A 141 -21.41 -2.36 -8.05
N GLN A 142 -21.08 -2.72 -9.30
CA GLN A 142 -21.38 -1.93 -10.48
C GLN A 142 -22.90 -1.78 -10.70
N VAL A 143 -23.66 -2.83 -10.41
CA VAL A 143 -25.14 -2.78 -10.49
C VAL A 143 -25.72 -1.81 -9.46
N LYS A 144 -25.18 -1.82 -8.22
CA LYS A 144 -25.67 -0.96 -7.13
C LYS A 144 -25.22 0.49 -7.28
N THR A 145 -24.03 0.71 -7.80
CA THR A 145 -23.44 2.03 -7.96
C THR A 145 -22.66 2.07 -9.28
N PRO A 146 -23.30 2.40 -10.40
CA PRO A 146 -22.64 2.47 -11.70
C PRO A 146 -21.53 3.50 -11.72
N TYR A 147 -20.40 3.17 -12.36
CA TYR A 147 -19.31 4.12 -12.55
C TYR A 147 -19.72 5.27 -13.47
N GLN A 148 -19.41 6.48 -13.04
CA GLN A 148 -19.54 7.68 -13.84
C GLN A 148 -18.17 8.34 -13.96
N CYS A 149 -17.62 8.37 -15.17
CA CYS A 149 -16.35 9.05 -15.41
C CYS A 149 -16.49 10.55 -15.10
N PRO A 150 -15.64 11.13 -14.26
CA PRO A 150 -15.70 12.56 -13.93
C PRO A 150 -15.18 13.44 -15.07
N ILE A 151 -14.48 12.85 -16.04
CA ILE A 151 -13.95 13.58 -17.19
C ILE A 151 -15.05 13.72 -18.25
N PRO A 152 -15.40 14.94 -18.71
CA PRO A 152 -16.38 15.12 -19.77
C PRO A 152 -15.97 14.40 -21.05
N LYS A 153 -16.96 13.86 -21.79
CA LYS A 153 -16.70 13.02 -22.98
C LYS A 153 -15.98 13.77 -24.11
N GLU A 154 -16.12 15.08 -24.16
CA GLU A 154 -15.48 15.97 -25.12
C GLU A 154 -14.01 16.27 -24.82
N VAL A 155 -13.55 15.92 -23.62
CA VAL A 155 -12.15 16.14 -23.24
C VAL A 155 -11.30 14.97 -23.75
N SER A 156 -10.44 15.27 -24.71
CA SER A 156 -9.46 14.31 -25.21
C SER A 156 -8.16 14.36 -24.40
N PRO A 157 -7.50 13.20 -24.19
CA PRO A 157 -6.19 13.18 -23.54
C PRO A 157 -5.19 14.07 -24.27
N PRO A 158 -4.33 14.84 -23.58
CA PRO A 158 -3.29 15.63 -24.21
C PRO A 158 -2.25 14.68 -24.83
N ILE A 159 -2.26 14.56 -26.16
CA ILE A 159 -1.25 13.80 -26.89
C ILE A 159 -0.03 14.68 -27.02
N ILE A 160 1.03 14.37 -26.29
CA ILE A 160 2.32 15.04 -26.44
C ILE A 160 2.95 14.53 -27.75
N THR A 161 2.73 15.25 -28.84
CA THR A 161 3.50 15.02 -30.06
C THR A 161 4.92 15.53 -29.83
N LYS A 162 5.91 14.61 -29.92
CA LYS A 162 7.31 15.07 -29.91
C LYS A 162 7.49 16.13 -31.02
N PRO A 163 8.07 17.27 -30.73
CA PRO A 163 8.47 18.20 -31.81
C PRO A 163 9.38 17.45 -32.78
N LYS A 164 9.10 17.63 -34.08
CA LYS A 164 9.94 17.10 -35.17
C LYS A 164 11.32 17.72 -35.13
#